data_5062b63d3fb84000e9461f1b5b359bec
#
_entry.id   5062b63d3fb84000e9461f1b5b359bec
#
_cell.length_a   1.000
_cell.length_b   1.000
_cell.length_c   1.000
_cell.angle_alpha   90.00
_cell.angle_beta   90.00
_cell.angle_gamma   90.00
#
_symmetry.space_group_name_H-M   'P 1'
#
loop_
_entity.id
_entity.type
_entity.pdbx_description
1 polymer ?
#
loop_
_entity_poly.entity_id
_entity_poly.type
_entity_poly.pdbx_seq_one_letter_code
_entity_poly.pdbx_strand_id
1 'polypeptide(L)'
;MKYDFDKTIDRRATNSYKWDSAPEGVLPMWVADMDFRTAPAIIDALQKRVAHGIFGYTRVPDAYYDAVTSWFSRRHGWDIDREWIIYTSGVVPAVSAVIKALTVPGDKVIVQTPVYNCFFSSIRNNGCEIVSNPLRRAADTYEMDFDALERCAADPRAKVMLLCNPHNPAGRVWTPDELTRLGNICLRNGVTVVADEIHCELVYQGFKYTPFASLSDAFLHRSVTCVSPSKAFNIAGLQIANIVAFDNDLRSRIDKAININEVCDVNPFGVAATIAAYNEGEEWLNQLVDYLHGNYEAMAEFCRRELPEFPITRLEGTYLVWMDCSSLGMSSDALEHALLDDARLWLNAGTMYGAEGEGYMRWNIACPRSVMLDGLNRFLNFVRSR
;
A
#
# COMPACT_ATOMS: atom_id res chain seq x y z
N MET A 1 -15.39 6.96 21.66
CA MET A 1 -15.55 8.34 21.11
C MET A 1 -15.82 8.19 19.64
N LYS A 2 -16.74 8.97 19.07
CA LYS A 2 -16.97 8.90 17.61
C LYS A 2 -16.10 9.93 16.92
N TYR A 3 -15.31 9.51 15.94
CA TYR A 3 -14.48 10.39 15.12
C TYR A 3 -15.29 10.91 13.94
N ASP A 4 -15.06 12.17 13.55
CA ASP A 4 -15.78 12.82 12.43
C ASP A 4 -14.89 12.78 11.17
N PHE A 5 -15.21 11.84 10.27
CA PHE A 5 -14.56 11.72 8.97
C PHE A 5 -15.31 12.47 7.85
N ASP A 6 -16.46 13.07 8.12
CA ASP A 6 -17.17 13.93 7.16
C ASP A 6 -16.63 15.36 7.14
N LYS A 7 -15.81 15.71 8.14
CA LYS A 7 -15.21 17.04 8.21
C LYS A 7 -14.21 17.27 7.10
N THR A 8 -14.52 18.20 6.19
CA THR A 8 -13.58 18.66 5.16
C THR A 8 -12.45 19.47 5.78
N ILE A 9 -11.22 19.18 5.40
CA ILE A 9 -10.02 19.88 5.84
C ILE A 9 -9.35 20.46 4.61
N ASP A 10 -9.13 21.76 4.61
CA ASP A 10 -8.36 22.41 3.55
C ASP A 10 -6.89 21.98 3.64
N ARG A 11 -6.38 21.42 2.55
CA ARG A 11 -5.00 20.96 2.41
C ARG A 11 -4.20 21.79 1.41
N ARG A 12 -4.79 22.82 0.82
CA ARG A 12 -4.09 23.76 -0.06
C ARG A 12 -3.14 24.64 0.74
N ALA A 13 -2.04 25.04 0.12
CA ALA A 13 -0.97 25.85 0.75
C ALA A 13 -0.35 25.21 2.00
N THR A 14 -0.33 23.88 2.07
CA THR A 14 0.31 23.11 3.14
C THR A 14 1.49 22.29 2.66
N ASN A 15 1.94 22.47 1.43
CA ASN A 15 2.91 21.64 0.70
C ASN A 15 2.43 20.19 0.52
N SER A 16 1.11 19.99 0.44
CA SER A 16 0.53 18.68 0.18
C SER A 16 0.86 18.22 -1.24
N TYR A 17 1.59 17.10 -1.38
CA TYR A 17 1.89 16.53 -2.70
C TYR A 17 0.62 16.24 -3.51
N LYS A 18 -0.45 15.80 -2.85
CA LYS A 18 -1.75 15.53 -3.49
C LYS A 18 -2.46 16.80 -3.95
N TRP A 19 -2.58 17.79 -3.05
CA TRP A 19 -3.43 18.96 -3.26
C TRP A 19 -2.71 20.12 -3.93
N ASP A 20 -1.46 20.40 -3.54
CA ASP A 20 -0.73 21.56 -4.08
C ASP A 20 -0.08 21.27 -5.45
N SER A 21 0.03 19.97 -5.85
CA SER A 21 0.37 19.59 -7.22
C SER A 21 -0.82 19.70 -8.19
N ALA A 22 -2.05 19.69 -7.67
CA ALA A 22 -3.24 19.79 -8.50
C ALA A 22 -3.53 21.25 -8.86
N PRO A 23 -3.83 21.57 -10.15
CA PRO A 23 -4.25 22.90 -10.56
C PRO A 23 -5.44 23.41 -9.76
N GLU A 24 -5.64 24.75 -9.75
CA GLU A 24 -6.78 25.35 -9.08
C GLU A 24 -8.12 24.80 -9.62
N GLY A 25 -9.06 24.50 -8.73
CA GLY A 25 -10.37 23.93 -9.05
C GLY A 25 -10.37 22.43 -9.38
N VAL A 26 -9.20 21.79 -9.50
CA VAL A 26 -9.08 20.34 -9.69
C VAL A 26 -9.25 19.62 -8.36
N LEU A 27 -10.07 18.58 -8.36
CA LEU A 27 -10.24 17.63 -7.25
C LEU A 27 -9.26 16.47 -7.38
N PRO A 28 -8.23 16.37 -6.52
CA PRO A 28 -7.26 15.30 -6.60
C PRO A 28 -7.72 14.05 -5.84
N MET A 29 -7.89 12.95 -6.54
CA MET A 29 -8.20 11.62 -5.99
C MET A 29 -7.18 10.55 -6.43
N TRP A 30 -5.95 10.95 -6.68
CA TRP A 30 -4.89 10.13 -7.27
C TRP A 30 -3.86 9.57 -6.27
N VAL A 31 -3.34 10.39 -5.35
CA VAL A 31 -2.33 9.97 -4.38
C VAL A 31 -2.95 9.11 -3.27
N ALA A 32 -2.27 8.03 -2.90
CA ALA A 32 -2.68 7.15 -1.82
C ALA A 32 -2.29 7.71 -0.43
N ASP A 33 -2.80 8.90 -0.08
CA ASP A 33 -2.91 9.45 1.26
C ASP A 33 -4.37 9.82 1.57
N MET A 34 -4.69 10.17 2.79
CA MET A 34 -6.05 10.44 3.20
C MET A 34 -6.28 11.94 3.42
N ASP A 35 -7.53 12.39 3.25
CA ASP A 35 -7.96 13.76 3.57
C ASP A 35 -8.54 13.87 5.00
N PHE A 36 -8.17 12.95 5.88
CA PHE A 36 -8.54 12.92 7.28
C PHE A 36 -7.35 13.32 8.17
N ARG A 37 -7.64 13.95 9.31
CA ARG A 37 -6.63 14.07 10.37
C ARG A 37 -6.29 12.68 10.90
N THR A 38 -5.02 12.46 11.22
CA THR A 38 -4.60 11.24 11.91
C THR A 38 -5.21 11.15 13.32
N ALA A 39 -5.06 9.98 13.95
CA ALA A 39 -5.58 9.74 15.31
C ALA A 39 -5.10 10.80 16.30
N PRO A 40 -5.98 11.30 17.21
CA PRO A 40 -5.61 12.32 18.19
C PRO A 40 -4.40 11.96 19.04
N ALA A 41 -4.27 10.68 19.44
CA ALA A 41 -3.12 10.22 20.21
C ALA A 41 -1.78 10.45 19.49
N ILE A 42 -1.76 10.30 18.16
CA ILE A 42 -0.58 10.59 17.34
C ILE A 42 -0.27 12.10 17.37
N ILE A 43 -1.29 12.95 17.21
CA ILE A 43 -1.12 14.41 17.26
C ILE A 43 -0.54 14.83 18.62
N ASP A 44 -1.09 14.29 19.70
CA ASP A 44 -0.64 14.60 21.07
C ASP A 44 0.82 14.15 21.31
N ALA A 45 1.19 12.96 20.82
CA ALA A 45 2.56 12.47 20.90
C ALA A 45 3.55 13.37 20.15
N LEU A 46 3.16 13.80 18.92
CA LEU A 46 3.97 14.71 18.12
C LEU A 46 4.10 16.10 18.77
N GLN A 47 3.02 16.65 19.33
CA GLN A 47 3.06 17.92 20.06
C GLN A 47 3.99 17.87 21.27
N LYS A 48 3.93 16.79 22.06
CA LYS A 48 4.87 16.57 23.18
C LYS A 48 6.32 16.53 22.69
N ARG A 49 6.57 15.85 21.55
CA ARG A 49 7.93 15.78 20.98
C ARG A 49 8.42 17.13 20.46
N VAL A 50 7.55 17.93 19.84
CA VAL A 50 7.86 19.30 19.42
C VAL A 50 8.13 20.20 20.62
N ALA A 51 7.30 20.14 21.65
CA ALA A 51 7.43 20.95 22.87
C ALA A 51 8.75 20.71 23.63
N HIS A 52 9.35 19.51 23.49
CA HIS A 52 10.67 19.21 24.05
C HIS A 52 11.78 20.06 23.41
N GLY A 53 11.67 20.41 22.12
CA GLY A 53 12.50 21.41 21.44
C GLY A 53 13.92 20.98 21.08
N ILE A 54 14.37 19.74 21.38
CA ILE A 54 15.71 19.23 21.00
C ILE A 54 15.55 18.07 20.04
N PHE A 55 16.08 18.24 18.81
CA PHE A 55 15.94 17.30 17.68
C PHE A 55 17.31 16.72 17.28
N GLY A 56 18.09 16.29 18.27
CA GLY A 56 19.36 15.59 18.05
C GLY A 56 19.16 14.15 17.59
N TYR A 57 20.28 13.42 17.41
CA TYR A 57 20.24 12.01 17.03
C TYR A 57 19.34 11.19 17.95
N THR A 58 18.54 10.34 17.34
CA THR A 58 17.53 9.55 18.03
C THR A 58 17.81 8.06 17.82
N ARG A 59 17.66 7.27 18.87
CA ARG A 59 17.64 5.80 18.75
C ARG A 59 16.20 5.30 18.79
N VAL A 60 15.98 4.12 18.23
CA VAL A 60 14.70 3.40 18.39
C VAL A 60 14.62 2.85 19.84
N PRO A 61 13.67 3.29 20.68
CA PRO A 61 13.54 2.82 22.05
C PRO A 61 12.86 1.44 22.11
N ASP A 62 13.01 0.72 23.24
CA ASP A 62 12.34 -0.56 23.46
C ASP A 62 10.82 -0.46 23.30
N ALA A 63 10.22 0.62 23.80
CA ALA A 63 8.77 0.89 23.65
C ALA A 63 8.27 0.91 22.21
N TYR A 64 9.12 1.20 21.23
CA TYR A 64 8.79 1.10 19.82
C TYR A 64 8.60 -0.35 19.39
N TYR A 65 9.57 -1.20 19.72
CA TYR A 65 9.51 -2.62 19.39
C TYR A 65 8.36 -3.30 20.12
N ASP A 66 8.14 -2.97 21.39
CA ASP A 66 7.01 -3.47 22.19
C ASP A 66 5.66 -3.08 21.55
N ALA A 67 5.54 -1.84 21.04
CA ALA A 67 4.33 -1.39 20.35
C ALA A 67 4.10 -2.18 19.05
N VAL A 68 5.15 -2.38 18.24
CA VAL A 68 5.05 -3.13 16.97
C VAL A 68 4.69 -4.61 17.24
N THR A 69 5.44 -5.29 18.10
CA THR A 69 5.23 -6.72 18.37
C THR A 69 3.87 -6.98 19.01
N SER A 70 3.47 -6.18 20.01
CA SER A 70 2.16 -6.25 20.63
C SER A 70 1.01 -6.01 19.64
N TRP A 71 1.19 -5.06 18.70
CA TRP A 71 0.19 -4.76 17.68
C TRP A 71 -0.07 -5.98 16.78
N PHE A 72 0.98 -6.56 16.20
CA PHE A 72 0.84 -7.70 15.30
C PHE A 72 0.35 -8.95 16.01
N SER A 73 0.78 -9.20 17.26
CA SER A 73 0.29 -10.32 18.07
C SER A 73 -1.22 -10.21 18.31
N ARG A 74 -1.71 -9.07 18.85
CA ARG A 74 -3.12 -8.94 19.22
C ARG A 74 -4.08 -8.77 18.05
N ARG A 75 -3.67 -8.11 16.95
CA ARG A 75 -4.55 -7.87 15.79
C ARG A 75 -4.51 -8.97 14.76
N HIS A 76 -3.35 -9.57 14.56
CA HIS A 76 -3.14 -10.52 13.47
C HIS A 76 -2.74 -11.92 13.93
N GLY A 77 -2.54 -12.11 15.24
CA GLY A 77 -2.11 -13.39 15.80
C GLY A 77 -0.71 -13.80 15.32
N TRP A 78 0.12 -12.81 14.96
CA TRP A 78 1.48 -13.04 14.52
C TRP A 78 2.48 -12.51 15.56
N ASP A 79 3.12 -13.44 16.25
CA ASP A 79 4.12 -13.14 17.26
C ASP A 79 5.47 -12.87 16.58
N ILE A 80 5.84 -11.61 16.50
CA ILE A 80 7.10 -11.14 15.95
C ILE A 80 8.10 -10.94 17.09
N ASP A 81 9.31 -11.49 16.96
CA ASP A 81 10.40 -11.16 17.87
C ASP A 81 10.99 -9.80 17.47
N ARG A 82 11.30 -8.96 18.47
CA ARG A 82 11.93 -7.65 18.26
C ARG A 82 13.23 -7.74 17.46
N GLU A 83 13.98 -8.82 17.59
CA GLU A 83 15.25 -9.04 16.89
C GLU A 83 15.07 -9.26 15.39
N TRP A 84 13.85 -9.58 14.94
CA TRP A 84 13.55 -9.73 13.52
C TRP A 84 13.28 -8.39 12.83
N ILE A 85 13.15 -7.31 13.60
CA ILE A 85 12.69 -6.00 13.11
C ILE A 85 13.89 -5.12 12.78
N ILE A 86 13.93 -4.63 11.54
CA ILE A 86 14.82 -3.55 11.11
C ILE A 86 13.96 -2.31 10.86
N TYR A 87 14.28 -1.20 11.54
CA TYR A 87 13.70 0.11 11.28
C TYR A 87 14.14 0.65 9.91
N THR A 88 13.24 1.33 9.21
CA THR A 88 13.56 2.03 7.96
C THR A 88 12.63 3.23 7.73
N SER A 89 12.98 4.10 6.77
CA SER A 89 12.28 5.35 6.50
C SER A 89 10.99 5.21 5.67
N GLY A 90 10.62 4.00 5.25
CA GLY A 90 9.41 3.74 4.47
C GLY A 90 9.43 2.40 3.78
N VAL A 91 8.26 1.91 3.32
CA VAL A 91 8.17 0.58 2.67
C VAL A 91 8.83 0.59 1.29
N VAL A 92 8.75 1.67 0.52
CA VAL A 92 9.45 1.74 -0.78
C VAL A 92 10.98 1.68 -0.61
N PRO A 93 11.60 2.46 0.29
CA PRO A 93 13.01 2.26 0.66
C PRO A 93 13.32 0.85 1.18
N ALA A 94 12.43 0.26 1.99
CA ALA A 94 12.55 -1.10 2.48
C ALA A 94 12.63 -2.12 1.33
N VAL A 95 11.65 -2.12 0.43
CA VAL A 95 11.61 -3.01 -0.74
C VAL A 95 12.87 -2.84 -1.59
N SER A 96 13.31 -1.60 -1.84
CA SER A 96 14.52 -1.33 -2.62
C SER A 96 15.77 -1.88 -1.94
N ALA A 97 15.90 -1.71 -0.61
CA ALA A 97 17.02 -2.25 0.15
C ALA A 97 17.04 -3.79 0.18
N VAL A 98 15.85 -4.40 0.29
CA VAL A 98 15.72 -5.87 0.27
C VAL A 98 16.08 -6.42 -1.11
N ILE A 99 15.62 -5.81 -2.22
CA ILE A 99 16.05 -6.21 -3.57
C ILE A 99 17.58 -6.11 -3.67
N LYS A 100 18.16 -4.98 -3.27
CA LYS A 100 19.63 -4.78 -3.29
C LYS A 100 20.39 -5.84 -2.47
N ALA A 101 19.82 -6.27 -1.35
CA ALA A 101 20.42 -7.29 -0.49
C ALA A 101 20.38 -8.69 -1.10
N LEU A 102 19.32 -9.00 -1.88
CA LEU A 102 19.02 -10.37 -2.34
C LEU A 102 19.41 -10.64 -3.80
N THR A 103 19.72 -9.60 -4.56
CA THR A 103 19.94 -9.70 -6.01
C THR A 103 21.28 -9.07 -6.43
N VAL A 104 21.67 -9.38 -7.66
CA VAL A 104 22.72 -8.68 -8.40
C VAL A 104 22.12 -8.12 -9.71
N PRO A 105 22.77 -7.11 -10.35
CA PRO A 105 22.31 -6.62 -11.65
C PRO A 105 22.13 -7.75 -12.68
N GLY A 106 20.99 -7.76 -13.37
CA GLY A 106 20.59 -8.82 -14.31
C GLY A 106 19.77 -9.96 -13.68
N ASP A 107 19.64 -10.01 -12.36
CA ASP A 107 18.66 -10.90 -11.72
C ASP A 107 17.23 -10.44 -12.03
N LYS A 108 16.28 -11.34 -11.85
CA LYS A 108 14.87 -11.13 -12.12
C LYS A 108 14.05 -11.04 -10.84
N VAL A 109 13.11 -10.10 -10.84
CA VAL A 109 12.14 -9.90 -9.75
C VAL A 109 10.73 -10.06 -10.31
N ILE A 110 9.96 -10.98 -9.73
CA ILE A 110 8.60 -11.29 -10.16
C ILE A 110 7.64 -10.31 -9.49
N VAL A 111 6.67 -9.81 -10.23
CA VAL A 111 5.57 -8.97 -9.77
C VAL A 111 4.25 -9.42 -10.36
N GLN A 112 3.14 -9.21 -9.67
CA GLN A 112 1.79 -9.59 -10.12
C GLN A 112 1.02 -8.36 -10.62
N THR A 113 1.16 -8.05 -11.91
CA THR A 113 0.50 -6.90 -12.55
C THR A 113 -0.99 -7.10 -12.76
N PRO A 114 -1.80 -6.00 -12.69
CA PRO A 114 -1.41 -4.64 -12.37
C PRO A 114 -1.00 -4.53 -10.90
N VAL A 115 0.08 -3.80 -10.58
CA VAL A 115 0.62 -3.70 -9.22
C VAL A 115 1.23 -2.32 -8.95
N TYR A 116 1.44 -2.00 -7.70
CA TYR A 116 2.00 -0.74 -7.24
C TYR A 116 3.27 -0.34 -8.01
N ASN A 117 3.22 0.82 -8.63
CA ASN A 117 4.22 1.29 -9.60
C ASN A 117 5.63 1.46 -9.04
N CYS A 118 5.77 1.75 -7.73
CA CYS A 118 7.10 1.85 -7.13
C CYS A 118 7.85 0.50 -7.07
N PHE A 119 7.18 -0.63 -7.25
CA PHE A 119 7.87 -1.91 -7.45
C PHE A 119 8.73 -1.87 -8.70
N PHE A 120 8.20 -1.33 -9.79
CA PHE A 120 8.95 -1.23 -11.06
C PHE A 120 10.21 -0.36 -10.92
N SER A 121 10.09 0.80 -10.28
CA SER A 121 11.25 1.67 -10.05
C SER A 121 12.27 1.03 -9.09
N SER A 122 11.81 0.41 -8.01
CA SER A 122 12.69 -0.29 -7.06
C SER A 122 13.48 -1.41 -7.74
N ILE A 123 12.86 -2.17 -8.65
CA ILE A 123 13.53 -3.23 -9.41
C ILE A 123 14.57 -2.64 -10.36
N ARG A 124 14.16 -1.67 -11.21
CA ARG A 124 15.05 -1.07 -12.21
C ARG A 124 16.23 -0.33 -11.58
N ASN A 125 16.01 0.38 -10.47
CA ASN A 125 17.05 1.13 -9.77
C ASN A 125 18.12 0.22 -9.18
N ASN A 126 17.82 -1.06 -8.95
CA ASN A 126 18.79 -2.07 -8.52
C ASN A 126 19.39 -2.87 -9.69
N GLY A 127 19.13 -2.46 -10.94
CA GLY A 127 19.68 -3.12 -12.13
C GLY A 127 19.03 -4.48 -12.45
N CYS A 128 17.90 -4.78 -11.83
CA CYS A 128 17.15 -6.03 -12.02
C CYS A 128 16.13 -5.95 -13.15
N GLU A 129 15.76 -7.10 -13.71
CA GLU A 129 14.71 -7.24 -14.70
C GLU A 129 13.36 -7.50 -14.04
N ILE A 130 12.31 -6.84 -14.55
CA ILE A 130 10.93 -7.08 -14.12
C ILE A 130 10.40 -8.32 -14.84
N VAL A 131 9.85 -9.27 -14.11
CA VAL A 131 9.09 -10.41 -14.64
C VAL A 131 7.64 -10.27 -14.24
N SER A 132 6.77 -9.97 -15.18
CA SER A 132 5.34 -9.90 -14.92
C SER A 132 4.72 -11.30 -14.85
N ASN A 133 3.96 -11.54 -13.77
CA ASN A 133 3.00 -12.62 -13.64
C ASN A 133 1.60 -11.98 -13.59
N PRO A 134 0.94 -11.72 -14.74
CA PRO A 134 -0.30 -11.00 -14.76
C PRO A 134 -1.39 -11.70 -13.96
N LEU A 135 -2.11 -10.93 -13.15
CA LEU A 135 -3.34 -11.39 -12.50
C LEU A 135 -4.42 -11.61 -13.57
N ARG A 136 -5.26 -12.61 -13.37
CA ARG A 136 -6.41 -12.87 -14.21
C ARG A 136 -7.65 -12.19 -13.66
N ARG A 137 -8.36 -11.44 -14.49
CA ARG A 137 -9.66 -10.89 -14.11
C ARG A 137 -10.68 -12.01 -13.97
N ALA A 138 -11.45 -12.03 -12.89
CA ALA A 138 -12.49 -12.99 -12.59
C ALA A 138 -13.74 -12.24 -12.10
N ALA A 139 -14.70 -12.01 -12.97
CA ALA A 139 -15.91 -11.22 -12.73
C ALA A 139 -15.59 -9.82 -12.15
N ASP A 140 -15.87 -9.61 -10.87
CA ASP A 140 -15.63 -8.36 -10.14
C ASP A 140 -14.32 -8.33 -9.33
N THR A 141 -13.43 -9.31 -9.54
CA THR A 141 -12.18 -9.49 -8.78
C THR A 141 -11.02 -9.95 -9.66
N TYR A 142 -9.88 -10.21 -9.05
CA TYR A 142 -8.69 -10.76 -9.69
C TYR A 142 -8.23 -12.04 -9.00
N GLU A 143 -7.61 -12.93 -9.75
CA GLU A 143 -7.03 -14.19 -9.30
C GLU A 143 -5.57 -14.28 -9.69
N MET A 144 -4.76 -15.00 -8.91
CA MET A 144 -3.38 -15.31 -9.25
C MET A 144 -3.33 -16.37 -10.36
N ASP A 145 -2.50 -16.16 -11.38
CA ASP A 145 -2.15 -17.18 -12.35
C ASP A 145 -0.95 -18.00 -11.84
N PHE A 146 -1.26 -19.09 -11.15
CA PHE A 146 -0.23 -19.94 -10.54
C PHE A 146 0.61 -20.72 -11.57
N ASP A 147 0.03 -21.07 -12.71
CA ASP A 147 0.76 -21.76 -13.77
C ASP A 147 1.76 -20.82 -14.46
N ALA A 148 1.38 -19.56 -14.65
CA ALA A 148 2.30 -18.54 -15.11
C ALA A 148 3.37 -18.22 -14.04
N LEU A 149 2.99 -18.17 -12.75
CA LEU A 149 3.93 -17.97 -11.64
C LEU A 149 4.99 -19.08 -11.59
N GLU A 150 4.58 -20.35 -11.76
CA GLU A 150 5.52 -21.47 -11.82
C GLU A 150 6.56 -21.28 -12.92
N ARG A 151 6.12 -20.89 -14.11
CA ARG A 151 7.04 -20.62 -15.25
C ARG A 151 7.99 -19.46 -14.96
N CYS A 152 7.49 -18.39 -14.34
CA CYS A 152 8.31 -17.24 -13.94
C CYS A 152 9.35 -17.64 -12.89
N ALA A 153 8.95 -18.40 -11.87
CA ALA A 153 9.82 -18.81 -10.78
C ALA A 153 10.87 -19.84 -11.19
N ALA A 154 10.60 -20.64 -12.21
CA ALA A 154 11.55 -21.65 -12.74
C ALA A 154 12.78 -21.05 -13.45
N ASP A 155 12.77 -19.76 -13.77
CA ASP A 155 13.97 -19.09 -14.32
C ASP A 155 15.06 -19.00 -13.23
N PRO A 156 16.27 -19.50 -13.45
CA PRO A 156 17.33 -19.52 -12.44
C PRO A 156 17.79 -18.12 -12.01
N ARG A 157 17.48 -17.08 -12.78
CA ARG A 157 17.73 -15.67 -12.42
C ARG A 157 16.59 -15.07 -11.60
N ALA A 158 15.43 -15.71 -11.47
CA ALA A 158 14.37 -15.24 -10.60
C ALA A 158 14.76 -15.43 -9.13
N LYS A 159 14.98 -14.34 -8.41
CA LYS A 159 15.49 -14.37 -7.02
C LYS A 159 14.45 -13.91 -6.01
N VAL A 160 13.59 -12.98 -6.42
CA VAL A 160 12.63 -12.32 -5.56
C VAL A 160 11.25 -12.31 -6.20
N MET A 161 10.22 -12.56 -5.39
CA MET A 161 8.82 -12.30 -5.68
C MET A 161 8.35 -11.15 -4.80
N LEU A 162 7.95 -10.02 -5.38
CA LEU A 162 7.31 -8.92 -4.65
C LEU A 162 5.81 -9.19 -4.54
N LEU A 163 5.36 -9.54 -3.37
CA LEU A 163 3.94 -9.78 -3.05
C LEU A 163 3.34 -8.50 -2.46
N CYS A 164 2.24 -8.02 -3.05
CA CYS A 164 1.43 -6.94 -2.49
C CYS A 164 0.23 -7.53 -1.74
N ASN A 165 0.15 -7.38 -0.42
CA ASN A 165 -0.84 -8.05 0.42
C ASN A 165 -1.30 -7.17 1.61
N PRO A 166 -2.50 -6.57 1.59
CA PRO A 166 -3.49 -6.48 0.49
C PRO A 166 -2.99 -5.81 -0.78
N HIS A 167 -3.62 -6.17 -1.90
CA HIS A 167 -3.12 -5.83 -3.24
C HIS A 167 -3.62 -4.48 -3.76
N ASN A 168 -2.71 -3.61 -4.15
CA ASN A 168 -2.97 -2.34 -4.83
C ASN A 168 -2.50 -2.46 -6.30
N PRO A 169 -3.35 -2.21 -7.32
CA PRO A 169 -4.64 -1.53 -7.27
C PRO A 169 -5.86 -2.44 -7.21
N ALA A 170 -5.71 -3.76 -7.31
CA ALA A 170 -6.83 -4.69 -7.47
C ALA A 170 -7.77 -4.78 -6.25
N GLY A 171 -7.36 -4.27 -5.09
CA GLY A 171 -8.18 -4.26 -3.88
C GLY A 171 -8.37 -5.64 -3.22
N ARG A 172 -7.54 -6.64 -3.62
CA ARG A 172 -7.63 -8.01 -3.10
C ARG A 172 -6.99 -8.15 -1.72
N VAL A 173 -7.61 -8.98 -0.90
CA VAL A 173 -7.03 -9.58 0.32
C VAL A 173 -6.85 -11.07 0.03
N TRP A 174 -5.59 -11.49 -0.15
CA TRP A 174 -5.28 -12.87 -0.54
C TRP A 174 -5.64 -13.85 0.57
N THR A 175 -6.27 -14.96 0.20
CA THR A 175 -6.62 -16.02 1.14
C THR A 175 -5.37 -16.80 1.58
N PRO A 176 -5.41 -17.48 2.76
CA PRO A 176 -4.32 -18.37 3.19
C PRO A 176 -3.95 -19.42 2.15
N ASP A 177 -4.92 -19.97 1.43
CA ASP A 177 -4.69 -20.97 0.39
C ASP A 177 -3.95 -20.39 -0.82
N GLU A 178 -4.35 -19.20 -1.29
CA GLU A 178 -3.66 -18.49 -2.38
C GLU A 178 -2.21 -18.17 -1.99
N LEU A 179 -2.01 -17.63 -0.78
CA LEU A 179 -0.68 -17.32 -0.26
C LEU A 179 0.19 -18.56 -0.07
N THR A 180 -0.40 -19.65 0.43
CA THR A 180 0.31 -20.94 0.60
C THR A 180 0.72 -21.52 -0.75
N ARG A 181 -0.15 -21.46 -1.75
CA ARG A 181 0.18 -21.93 -3.10
C ARG A 181 1.31 -21.12 -3.73
N LEU A 182 1.23 -19.79 -3.65
CA LEU A 182 2.30 -18.88 -4.10
C LEU A 182 3.61 -19.18 -3.37
N GLY A 183 3.58 -19.27 -2.04
CA GLY A 183 4.75 -19.53 -1.21
C GLY A 183 5.43 -20.85 -1.55
N ASN A 184 4.66 -21.92 -1.76
CA ASN A 184 5.19 -23.22 -2.16
C ASN A 184 5.86 -23.18 -3.55
N ILE A 185 5.31 -22.41 -4.49
CA ILE A 185 5.94 -22.22 -5.82
C ILE A 185 7.28 -21.50 -5.64
N CYS A 186 7.31 -20.41 -4.90
CA CYS A 186 8.54 -19.66 -4.65
C CYS A 186 9.59 -20.50 -3.92
N LEU A 187 9.17 -21.21 -2.86
CA LEU A 187 10.07 -22.02 -2.01
C LEU A 187 10.81 -23.10 -2.81
N ARG A 188 10.09 -23.92 -3.61
CA ARG A 188 10.71 -25.00 -4.40
C ARG A 188 11.61 -24.52 -5.52
N ASN A 189 11.41 -23.27 -5.98
CA ASN A 189 12.24 -22.65 -7.02
C ASN A 189 13.35 -21.75 -6.44
N GLY A 190 13.50 -21.68 -5.12
CA GLY A 190 14.53 -20.87 -4.45
C GLY A 190 14.31 -19.35 -4.54
N VAL A 191 13.08 -18.91 -4.83
CA VAL A 191 12.67 -17.51 -4.90
C VAL A 191 12.26 -17.02 -3.51
N THR A 192 12.83 -15.91 -3.04
CA THR A 192 12.46 -15.28 -1.76
C THR A 192 11.24 -14.39 -1.94
N VAL A 193 10.24 -14.56 -1.08
CA VAL A 193 9.05 -13.69 -1.09
C VAL A 193 9.33 -12.45 -0.24
N VAL A 194 9.14 -11.27 -0.84
CA VAL A 194 9.15 -9.97 -0.17
C VAL A 194 7.72 -9.45 -0.16
N ALA A 195 7.08 -9.55 0.99
CA ALA A 195 5.69 -9.16 1.17
C ALA A 195 5.60 -7.68 1.58
N ASP A 196 5.07 -6.85 0.68
CA ASP A 196 4.64 -5.50 1.01
C ASP A 196 3.24 -5.59 1.61
N GLU A 197 3.18 -5.48 2.93
CA GLU A 197 1.96 -5.60 3.73
C GLU A 197 1.55 -4.26 4.35
N ILE A 198 1.91 -3.15 3.70
CA ILE A 198 1.62 -1.78 4.18
C ILE A 198 0.12 -1.50 4.33
N HIS A 199 -0.74 -2.23 3.63
CA HIS A 199 -2.19 -2.10 3.69
C HIS A 199 -2.87 -3.11 4.63
N CYS A 200 -2.11 -3.88 5.42
CA CYS A 200 -2.61 -4.98 6.26
C CYS A 200 -3.74 -4.60 7.23
N GLU A 201 -3.77 -3.34 7.67
CA GLU A 201 -4.80 -2.82 8.59
C GLU A 201 -6.10 -2.38 7.90
N LEU A 202 -6.06 -2.20 6.58
CA LEU A 202 -7.15 -1.65 5.78
C LEU A 202 -7.90 -2.79 5.08
N VAL A 203 -8.55 -3.63 5.88
CA VAL A 203 -9.30 -4.81 5.42
C VAL A 203 -10.73 -4.71 5.90
N TYR A 204 -11.68 -4.94 4.98
CA TYR A 204 -13.10 -4.74 5.23
C TYR A 204 -13.79 -5.98 5.81
N GLN A 205 -14.95 -5.77 6.39
CA GLN A 205 -15.75 -6.83 7.00
C GLN A 205 -16.01 -7.97 5.99
N GLY A 206 -15.83 -9.20 6.43
CA GLY A 206 -15.96 -10.41 5.61
C GLY A 206 -14.64 -10.90 5.01
N PHE A 207 -13.56 -10.11 5.11
CA PHE A 207 -12.22 -10.50 4.68
C PHE A 207 -11.24 -10.51 5.86
N LYS A 208 -10.17 -11.28 5.73
CA LYS A 208 -9.16 -11.39 6.78
C LYS A 208 -7.76 -11.33 6.18
N TYR A 209 -6.99 -10.33 6.58
CA TYR A 209 -5.57 -10.30 6.29
C TYR A 209 -4.85 -11.45 7.00
N THR A 210 -3.92 -12.08 6.29
CA THR A 210 -3.03 -13.11 6.82
C THR A 210 -1.59 -12.70 6.53
N PRO A 211 -0.74 -12.51 7.54
CA PRO A 211 0.68 -12.25 7.34
C PRO A 211 1.31 -13.42 6.57
N PHE A 212 2.00 -13.16 5.47
CA PHE A 212 2.58 -14.22 4.65
C PHE A 212 3.54 -15.11 5.46
N ALA A 213 4.39 -14.48 6.26
CA ALA A 213 5.40 -15.17 7.06
C ALA A 213 4.81 -16.08 8.17
N SER A 214 3.55 -15.83 8.57
CA SER A 214 2.90 -16.61 9.65
C SER A 214 2.31 -17.94 9.18
N LEU A 215 2.26 -18.22 7.88
CA LEU A 215 1.59 -19.39 7.32
C LEU A 215 2.37 -20.70 7.57
N SER A 216 3.69 -20.63 7.65
CA SER A 216 4.53 -21.80 7.98
C SER A 216 5.95 -21.40 8.36
N ASP A 217 6.66 -22.26 9.09
CA ASP A 217 8.08 -22.06 9.42
C ASP A 217 8.94 -21.91 8.15
N ALA A 218 8.64 -22.65 7.09
CA ALA A 218 9.39 -22.56 5.84
C ALA A 218 9.24 -21.19 5.20
N PHE A 219 8.04 -20.57 5.24
CA PHE A 219 7.82 -19.23 4.72
C PHE A 219 8.45 -18.18 5.63
N LEU A 220 8.37 -18.36 6.96
CA LEU A 220 9.02 -17.48 7.92
C LEU A 220 10.54 -17.35 7.64
N HIS A 221 11.21 -18.47 7.37
CA HIS A 221 12.65 -18.49 7.10
C HIS A 221 13.04 -17.95 5.71
N ARG A 222 12.11 -17.93 4.75
CA ARG A 222 12.38 -17.61 3.33
C ARG A 222 11.58 -16.43 2.83
N SER A 223 11.14 -15.57 3.74
CA SER A 223 10.44 -14.34 3.37
C SER A 223 10.93 -13.13 4.15
N VAL A 224 10.59 -11.97 3.64
CA VAL A 224 10.77 -10.67 4.27
C VAL A 224 9.45 -9.94 4.21
N THR A 225 8.99 -9.41 5.32
CA THR A 225 7.74 -8.65 5.40
C THR A 225 8.05 -7.17 5.63
N CYS A 226 7.43 -6.29 4.84
CA CYS A 226 7.54 -4.84 4.97
C CYS A 226 6.20 -4.27 5.45
N VAL A 227 6.19 -3.61 6.61
CA VAL A 227 4.99 -3.04 7.23
C VAL A 227 5.22 -1.61 7.70
N SER A 228 4.15 -0.83 7.78
CA SER A 228 4.20 0.54 8.27
C SER A 228 2.83 1.01 8.75
N PRO A 229 2.74 1.83 9.81
CA PRO A 229 1.50 2.49 10.19
C PRO A 229 1.08 3.60 9.22
N SER A 230 1.91 3.94 8.24
CA SER A 230 1.77 5.15 7.42
C SER A 230 0.48 5.20 6.60
N LYS A 231 0.02 4.06 6.06
CA LYS A 231 -1.24 3.99 5.31
C LYS A 231 -2.46 3.93 6.23
N ALA A 232 -2.38 3.13 7.29
CA ALA A 232 -3.46 2.96 8.24
C ALA A 232 -3.79 4.24 9.02
N PHE A 233 -2.77 5.03 9.35
CA PHE A 233 -2.91 6.22 10.20
C PHE A 233 -2.65 7.55 9.48
N ASN A 234 -2.53 7.55 8.15
CA ASN A 234 -2.28 8.76 7.36
C ASN A 234 -1.04 9.55 7.80
N ILE A 235 0.08 8.87 8.03
CA ILE A 235 1.33 9.46 8.49
C ILE A 235 2.52 9.20 7.56
N ALA A 236 2.26 9.04 6.26
CA ALA A 236 3.31 8.75 5.27
C ALA A 236 4.44 9.79 5.25
N GLY A 237 4.12 11.06 5.52
CA GLY A 237 5.09 12.14 5.60
C GLY A 237 6.06 12.04 6.78
N LEU A 238 5.79 11.18 7.77
CA LEU A 238 6.68 10.94 8.90
C LEU A 238 7.78 9.89 8.60
N GLN A 239 7.73 9.26 7.43
CA GLN A 239 8.80 8.39 6.91
C GLN A 239 9.25 7.32 7.88
N ILE A 240 8.41 6.33 8.12
CA ILE A 240 8.68 5.20 9.01
C ILE A 240 8.11 3.90 8.47
N ALA A 241 8.88 2.82 8.58
CA ALA A 241 8.47 1.46 8.28
C ALA A 241 9.34 0.44 9.03
N ASN A 242 8.92 -0.80 9.00
CA ASN A 242 9.66 -1.92 9.54
C ASN A 242 9.84 -2.99 8.48
N ILE A 243 11.02 -3.58 8.43
CA ILE A 243 11.30 -4.82 7.74
C ILE A 243 11.35 -5.91 8.80
N VAL A 244 10.58 -6.97 8.63
CA VAL A 244 10.58 -8.14 9.50
C VAL A 244 11.20 -9.30 8.75
N ALA A 245 12.31 -9.84 9.26
CA ALA A 245 13.03 -10.96 8.69
C ALA A 245 13.53 -11.89 9.80
N PHE A 246 13.01 -13.11 9.83
CA PHE A 246 13.38 -14.12 10.84
C PHE A 246 14.81 -14.61 10.64
N ASP A 247 15.19 -14.92 9.41
CA ASP A 247 16.50 -15.49 9.08
C ASP A 247 17.62 -14.46 9.31
N ASN A 248 18.61 -14.84 10.08
CA ASN A 248 19.69 -13.92 10.51
C ASN A 248 20.62 -13.50 9.34
N ASP A 249 20.84 -14.38 8.36
CA ASP A 249 21.65 -14.02 7.17
C ASP A 249 20.90 -13.01 6.30
N LEU A 250 19.61 -13.25 6.03
CA LEU A 250 18.75 -12.29 5.34
C LEU A 250 18.77 -10.94 6.05
N ARG A 251 18.58 -10.93 7.36
CA ARG A 251 18.54 -9.72 8.19
C ARG A 251 19.85 -8.94 8.10
N SER A 252 20.98 -9.63 8.25
CA SER A 252 22.32 -9.02 8.18
C SER A 252 22.61 -8.41 6.80
N ARG A 253 22.20 -9.08 5.72
CA ARG A 253 22.36 -8.58 4.35
C ARG A 253 21.49 -7.36 4.10
N ILE A 254 20.25 -7.37 4.60
CA ILE A 254 19.32 -6.23 4.47
C ILE A 254 19.82 -5.03 5.26
N ASP A 255 20.26 -5.23 6.51
CA ASP A 255 20.82 -4.18 7.34
C ASP A 255 22.04 -3.53 6.67
N LYS A 256 22.96 -4.34 6.13
CA LYS A 256 24.06 -3.84 5.34
C LYS A 256 23.61 -3.03 4.11
N ALA A 257 22.58 -3.48 3.40
CA ALA A 257 22.08 -2.79 2.22
C ALA A 257 21.43 -1.42 2.55
N ILE A 258 20.80 -1.29 3.71
CA ILE A 258 20.28 -0.02 4.22
C ILE A 258 21.44 0.92 4.57
N ASN A 259 22.42 0.40 5.31
CA ASN A 259 23.52 1.20 5.85
C ASN A 259 24.61 1.55 4.82
N ILE A 260 24.61 0.94 3.65
CA ILE A 260 25.64 1.23 2.62
C ILE A 260 25.62 2.69 2.13
N ASN A 261 24.48 3.37 2.30
CA ASN A 261 24.33 4.78 1.96
C ASN A 261 24.36 5.68 3.22
N GLU A 262 24.74 5.14 4.39
CA GLU A 262 24.77 5.84 5.69
C GLU A 262 23.40 6.45 6.08
N VAL A 263 22.31 5.82 5.65
CA VAL A 263 20.92 6.25 5.95
C VAL A 263 20.37 5.38 7.07
N CYS A 264 20.98 5.47 8.24
CA CYS A 264 20.65 4.65 9.41
C CYS A 264 19.97 5.43 10.54
N ASP A 265 19.95 6.76 10.46
CA ASP A 265 19.34 7.58 11.52
C ASP A 265 17.84 7.54 11.49
N VAL A 266 17.22 7.56 12.68
CA VAL A 266 15.79 7.47 12.84
C VAL A 266 15.13 8.84 13.01
N ASN A 267 13.95 9.00 12.41
CA ASN A 267 13.13 10.19 12.58
C ASN A 267 12.40 10.14 13.93
N PRO A 268 12.68 11.06 14.88
CA PRO A 268 12.06 11.06 16.20
C PRO A 268 10.53 11.19 16.15
N PHE A 269 9.98 11.84 15.13
CA PHE A 269 8.53 12.00 14.98
C PHE A 269 7.90 10.71 14.49
N GLY A 270 8.54 9.97 13.58
CA GLY A 270 8.08 8.67 13.13
C GLY A 270 8.03 7.66 14.28
N VAL A 271 9.05 7.64 15.12
CA VAL A 271 9.11 6.79 16.31
C VAL A 271 7.96 7.11 17.28
N ALA A 272 7.78 8.39 17.65
CA ALA A 272 6.72 8.80 18.56
C ALA A 272 5.32 8.49 17.98
N ALA A 273 5.12 8.74 16.70
CA ALA A 273 3.87 8.47 16.00
C ALA A 273 3.53 6.98 15.95
N THR A 274 4.50 6.11 15.70
CA THR A 274 4.27 4.65 15.66
C THR A 274 3.87 4.10 17.02
N ILE A 275 4.57 4.52 18.08
CA ILE A 275 4.24 4.12 19.45
C ILE A 275 2.80 4.52 19.80
N ALA A 276 2.42 5.77 19.51
CA ALA A 276 1.08 6.26 19.79
C ALA A 276 0.02 5.57 18.89
N ALA A 277 0.32 5.35 17.62
CA ALA A 277 -0.57 4.68 16.69
C ALA A 277 -0.94 3.28 17.17
N TYR A 278 0.06 2.48 17.51
CA TYR A 278 -0.14 1.08 17.85
C TYR A 278 -0.63 0.85 19.30
N ASN A 279 -0.35 1.76 20.21
CA ASN A 279 -0.82 1.63 21.59
C ASN A 279 -2.20 2.26 21.83
N GLU A 280 -2.54 3.33 21.09
CA GLU A 280 -3.70 4.16 21.42
C GLU A 280 -4.60 4.46 20.19
N GLY A 281 -4.17 4.09 18.96
CA GLY A 281 -4.86 4.45 17.73
C GLY A 281 -5.93 3.46 17.26
N GLU A 282 -6.07 2.31 17.89
CA GLU A 282 -6.88 1.18 17.40
C GLU A 282 -8.37 1.54 17.18
N GLU A 283 -8.98 2.23 18.12
CA GLU A 283 -10.38 2.65 18.02
C GLU A 283 -10.59 3.63 16.86
N TRP A 284 -9.66 4.57 16.65
CA TRP A 284 -9.70 5.48 15.51
C TRP A 284 -9.60 4.72 14.19
N LEU A 285 -8.68 3.76 14.10
CA LEU A 285 -8.50 2.94 12.92
C LEU A 285 -9.73 2.09 12.59
N ASN A 286 -10.34 1.47 13.58
CA ASN A 286 -11.54 0.66 13.37
C ASN A 286 -12.69 1.52 12.81
N GLN A 287 -12.92 2.71 13.36
CA GLN A 287 -13.93 3.63 12.83
C GLN A 287 -13.56 4.17 11.44
N LEU A 288 -12.26 4.38 11.14
CA LEU A 288 -11.82 4.74 9.80
C LEU A 288 -12.15 3.65 8.79
N VAL A 289 -11.83 2.39 9.10
CA VAL A 289 -12.09 1.25 8.20
C VAL A 289 -13.59 1.12 7.92
N ASP A 290 -14.44 1.27 8.93
CA ASP A 290 -15.90 1.27 8.77
C ASP A 290 -16.37 2.43 7.87
N TYR A 291 -15.79 3.61 8.03
CA TYR A 291 -16.12 4.78 7.21
C TYR A 291 -15.68 4.60 5.76
N LEU A 292 -14.48 4.06 5.53
CA LEU A 292 -13.96 3.77 4.20
C LEU A 292 -14.80 2.69 3.48
N HIS A 293 -15.23 1.66 4.21
CA HIS A 293 -16.14 0.65 3.68
C HIS A 293 -17.46 1.27 3.25
N GLY A 294 -18.05 2.15 4.08
CA GLY A 294 -19.25 2.89 3.71
C GLY A 294 -19.05 3.84 2.51
N ASN A 295 -17.84 4.39 2.30
CA ASN A 295 -17.51 5.13 1.09
C ASN A 295 -17.50 4.22 -0.14
N TYR A 296 -16.87 3.04 -0.03
CA TYR A 296 -16.90 2.05 -1.11
C TYR A 296 -18.31 1.61 -1.47
N GLU A 297 -19.16 1.29 -0.49
CA GLU A 297 -20.56 0.91 -0.73
C GLU A 297 -21.34 2.03 -1.43
N ALA A 298 -21.16 3.28 -0.99
CA ALA A 298 -21.80 4.43 -1.62
C ALA A 298 -21.32 4.64 -3.07
N MET A 299 -20.02 4.45 -3.34
CA MET A 299 -19.46 4.50 -4.68
C MET A 299 -20.02 3.36 -5.56
N ALA A 300 -20.06 2.14 -5.02
CA ALA A 300 -20.58 0.96 -5.74
C ALA A 300 -22.05 1.12 -6.11
N GLU A 301 -22.86 1.64 -5.19
CA GLU A 301 -24.27 1.96 -5.46
C GLU A 301 -24.42 3.05 -6.52
N PHE A 302 -23.63 4.11 -6.44
CA PHE A 302 -23.62 5.19 -7.42
C PHE A 302 -23.24 4.65 -8.82
N CYS A 303 -22.15 3.88 -8.93
CA CYS A 303 -21.71 3.32 -10.20
C CYS A 303 -22.78 2.38 -10.79
N ARG A 304 -23.38 1.51 -9.99
CA ARG A 304 -24.42 0.59 -10.47
C ARG A 304 -25.64 1.32 -11.04
N ARG A 305 -26.01 2.46 -10.44
CA ARG A 305 -27.18 3.21 -10.84
C ARG A 305 -26.92 4.19 -11.96
N GLU A 306 -25.83 4.95 -11.89
CA GLU A 306 -25.58 6.10 -12.77
C GLU A 306 -24.51 5.82 -13.84
N LEU A 307 -23.63 4.83 -13.59
CA LEU A 307 -22.45 4.50 -14.38
C LEU A 307 -22.31 2.98 -14.61
N PRO A 308 -23.37 2.27 -15.05
CA PRO A 308 -23.32 0.80 -15.15
C PRO A 308 -22.28 0.28 -16.16
N GLU A 309 -21.81 1.12 -17.07
CA GLU A 309 -20.77 0.81 -18.07
C GLU A 309 -19.36 0.91 -17.52
N PHE A 310 -19.19 1.37 -16.27
CA PHE A 310 -17.93 1.58 -15.57
C PHE A 310 -17.85 0.75 -14.29
N PRO A 311 -17.78 -0.58 -14.40
CA PRO A 311 -17.75 -1.43 -13.22
C PRO A 311 -16.49 -1.20 -12.39
N ILE A 312 -16.66 -1.24 -11.07
CA ILE A 312 -15.53 -1.20 -10.13
C ILE A 312 -15.21 -2.61 -9.63
N THR A 313 -13.95 -2.87 -9.34
CA THR A 313 -13.50 -4.11 -8.71
C THR A 313 -14.03 -4.18 -7.28
N ARG A 314 -14.41 -5.38 -6.82
CA ARG A 314 -14.77 -5.61 -5.42
C ARG A 314 -13.57 -5.26 -4.53
N LEU A 315 -13.81 -4.33 -3.62
CA LEU A 315 -12.78 -3.84 -2.72
C LEU A 315 -12.82 -4.64 -1.42
N GLU A 316 -11.84 -5.52 -1.24
CA GLU A 316 -11.69 -6.37 -0.04
C GLU A 316 -10.82 -5.70 1.02
N GLY A 317 -9.92 -4.82 0.56
CA GLY A 317 -9.02 -4.02 1.39
C GLY A 317 -8.46 -2.82 0.66
N THR A 318 -7.64 -2.01 1.32
CA THR A 318 -7.14 -0.71 0.89
C THR A 318 -8.23 0.37 0.88
N TYR A 319 -7.95 1.55 0.33
CA TYR A 319 -8.93 2.61 0.02
C TYR A 319 -8.79 3.08 -1.44
N LEU A 320 -8.33 2.17 -2.29
CA LEU A 320 -7.99 2.43 -3.67
C LEU A 320 -8.91 1.60 -4.56
N VAL A 321 -9.85 2.26 -5.21
CA VAL A 321 -10.85 1.60 -6.06
C VAL A 321 -10.35 1.54 -7.50
N TRP A 322 -10.50 0.40 -8.12
CA TRP A 322 -10.10 0.11 -9.48
C TRP A 322 -11.32 0.06 -10.38
N MET A 323 -11.46 1.04 -11.29
CA MET A 323 -12.62 1.22 -12.16
C MET A 323 -12.25 0.89 -13.60
N ASP A 324 -13.03 0.03 -14.24
CA ASP A 324 -12.94 -0.27 -15.67
C ASP A 324 -13.61 0.88 -16.47
N CYS A 325 -12.81 1.58 -17.25
CA CYS A 325 -13.24 2.68 -18.11
C CYS A 325 -13.08 2.35 -19.61
N SER A 326 -12.86 1.10 -19.95
CA SER A 326 -12.61 0.64 -21.34
C SER A 326 -13.76 0.96 -22.31
N SER A 327 -14.98 1.08 -21.80
CA SER A 327 -16.17 1.46 -22.56
C SER A 327 -16.07 2.85 -23.24
N LEU A 328 -15.20 3.75 -22.74
CA LEU A 328 -14.96 5.04 -23.37
C LEU A 328 -14.13 4.96 -24.66
N GLY A 329 -13.46 3.83 -24.93
CA GLY A 329 -12.60 3.67 -26.11
C GLY A 329 -11.38 4.59 -26.11
N MET A 330 -11.01 5.14 -24.95
CA MET A 330 -9.84 5.99 -24.75
C MET A 330 -8.72 5.20 -24.07
N SER A 331 -7.46 5.50 -24.35
CA SER A 331 -6.37 5.00 -23.53
C SER A 331 -6.45 5.59 -22.11
N SER A 332 -5.95 4.86 -21.11
CA SER A 332 -5.95 5.33 -19.72
C SER A 332 -5.25 6.67 -19.56
N ASP A 333 -4.12 6.87 -20.26
CA ASP A 333 -3.36 8.12 -20.20
C ASP A 333 -4.14 9.29 -20.83
N ALA A 334 -4.80 9.06 -21.98
CA ALA A 334 -5.64 10.06 -22.60
C ALA A 334 -6.86 10.42 -21.73
N LEU A 335 -7.43 9.42 -21.06
CA LEU A 335 -8.54 9.61 -20.13
C LEU A 335 -8.12 10.40 -18.88
N GLU A 336 -6.94 10.13 -18.31
CA GLU A 336 -6.40 10.90 -17.18
C GLU A 336 -6.29 12.39 -17.54
N HIS A 337 -5.69 12.71 -18.69
CA HIS A 337 -5.57 14.10 -19.16
C HIS A 337 -6.93 14.75 -19.41
N ALA A 338 -7.85 14.04 -20.07
CA ALA A 338 -9.19 14.57 -20.34
C ALA A 338 -10.00 14.81 -19.04
N LEU A 339 -9.90 13.92 -18.06
CA LEU A 339 -10.54 14.11 -16.75
C LEU A 339 -9.94 15.31 -16.00
N LEU A 340 -8.63 15.49 -16.08
CA LEU A 340 -7.93 16.61 -15.46
C LEU A 340 -8.39 17.94 -16.07
N ASP A 341 -8.44 18.03 -17.40
CA ASP A 341 -8.68 19.28 -18.14
C ASP A 341 -10.18 19.61 -18.21
N ASP A 342 -11.03 18.64 -18.57
CA ASP A 342 -12.45 18.88 -18.84
C ASP A 342 -13.32 18.71 -17.60
N ALA A 343 -13.02 17.66 -16.77
CA ALA A 343 -13.82 17.35 -15.56
C ALA A 343 -13.26 17.98 -14.28
N ARG A 344 -12.08 18.57 -14.32
CA ARG A 344 -11.38 19.05 -13.12
C ARG A 344 -11.25 17.96 -12.04
N LEU A 345 -10.97 16.73 -12.48
CA LEU A 345 -10.82 15.55 -11.64
C LEU A 345 -9.50 14.84 -11.97
N TRP A 346 -8.65 14.65 -10.97
CA TRP A 346 -7.39 13.96 -11.17
C TRP A 346 -7.42 12.57 -10.55
N LEU A 347 -7.37 11.54 -11.39
CA LEU A 347 -7.23 10.13 -11.05
C LEU A 347 -5.89 9.60 -11.56
N ASN A 348 -5.51 8.40 -11.23
CA ASN A 348 -4.35 7.76 -11.84
C ASN A 348 -4.76 6.86 -13.00
N ALA A 349 -4.07 7.04 -14.14
CA ALA A 349 -4.16 6.11 -15.27
C ALA A 349 -3.72 4.70 -14.86
N GLY A 350 -4.46 3.70 -15.35
CA GLY A 350 -4.18 2.30 -15.02
C GLY A 350 -2.85 1.79 -15.56
N THR A 351 -2.36 2.34 -16.66
CA THR A 351 -1.06 2.05 -17.26
C THR A 351 0.11 2.26 -16.31
N MET A 352 -0.03 3.15 -15.31
CA MET A 352 0.95 3.35 -14.23
C MET A 352 1.23 2.04 -13.46
N TYR A 353 0.28 1.11 -13.41
CA TYR A 353 0.35 -0.15 -12.63
C TYR A 353 0.77 -1.37 -13.47
N GLY A 354 1.12 -1.16 -14.73
CA GLY A 354 1.49 -2.17 -15.71
C GLY A 354 0.60 -2.12 -16.95
N ALA A 355 1.00 -2.82 -18.00
CA ALA A 355 0.26 -2.84 -19.27
C ALA A 355 -1.18 -3.38 -19.11
N GLU A 356 -1.38 -4.29 -18.16
CA GLU A 356 -2.69 -4.87 -17.83
C GLU A 356 -3.66 -3.87 -17.17
N GLY A 357 -3.16 -2.68 -16.82
CA GLY A 357 -3.98 -1.57 -16.32
C GLY A 357 -4.59 -0.69 -17.42
N GLU A 358 -4.29 -0.96 -18.70
CA GLU A 358 -4.91 -0.21 -19.80
C GLU A 358 -6.43 -0.32 -19.78
N GLY A 359 -7.10 0.82 -19.97
CA GLY A 359 -8.57 0.93 -19.86
C GLY A 359 -9.09 1.16 -18.43
N TYR A 360 -8.21 1.19 -17.42
CA TYR A 360 -8.62 1.38 -16.02
C TYR A 360 -8.19 2.72 -15.46
N MET A 361 -8.94 3.17 -14.43
CA MET A 361 -8.58 4.32 -13.59
C MET A 361 -8.60 3.93 -12.11
N ARG A 362 -7.60 4.40 -11.34
CA ARG A 362 -7.56 4.19 -9.89
C ARG A 362 -8.06 5.42 -9.14
N TRP A 363 -9.03 5.20 -8.25
CA TRP A 363 -9.61 6.20 -7.37
C TRP A 363 -9.10 6.04 -5.94
N ASN A 364 -8.79 7.15 -5.28
CA ASN A 364 -8.59 7.19 -3.83
C ASN A 364 -9.88 7.68 -3.17
N ILE A 365 -10.52 6.82 -2.35
CA ILE A 365 -11.77 7.13 -1.63
C ILE A 365 -11.56 7.49 -0.16
N ALA A 366 -10.30 7.69 0.28
CA ALA A 366 -9.99 8.09 1.65
C ALA A 366 -10.13 9.62 1.84
N CYS A 367 -11.36 10.07 1.68
CA CYS A 367 -11.77 11.46 1.83
C CYS A 367 -13.20 11.52 2.40
N PRO A 368 -13.69 12.68 2.89
CA PRO A 368 -15.10 12.85 3.25
C PRO A 368 -16.03 12.40 2.14
N ARG A 369 -17.15 11.76 2.51
CA ARG A 369 -18.09 11.19 1.52
C ARG A 369 -18.61 12.23 0.53
N SER A 370 -18.82 13.45 0.99
CA SER A 370 -19.23 14.57 0.12
C SER A 370 -18.18 14.88 -0.97
N VAL A 371 -16.90 14.77 -0.65
CA VAL A 371 -15.80 14.96 -1.59
C VAL A 371 -15.74 13.83 -2.61
N MET A 372 -15.91 12.59 -2.17
CA MET A 372 -15.97 11.43 -3.07
C MET A 372 -17.15 11.53 -4.04
N LEU A 373 -18.34 11.92 -3.54
CA LEU A 373 -19.53 12.09 -4.37
C LEU A 373 -19.38 13.27 -5.37
N ASP A 374 -18.69 14.34 -5.01
CA ASP A 374 -18.32 15.42 -5.96
C ASP A 374 -17.46 14.86 -7.09
N GLY A 375 -16.44 14.06 -6.78
CA GLY A 375 -15.61 13.37 -7.78
C GLY A 375 -16.44 12.50 -8.73
N LEU A 376 -17.35 11.69 -8.19
CA LEU A 376 -18.23 10.83 -9.00
C LEU A 376 -19.17 11.64 -9.89
N ASN A 377 -19.70 12.76 -9.40
CA ASN A 377 -20.56 13.64 -10.21
C ASN A 377 -19.75 14.34 -11.34
N ARG A 378 -18.50 14.73 -11.10
CA ARG A 378 -17.62 15.27 -12.13
C ARG A 378 -17.36 14.24 -13.22
N PHE A 379 -17.08 12.99 -12.84
CA PHE A 379 -16.90 11.88 -13.78
C PHE A 379 -18.20 11.60 -14.57
N LEU A 380 -19.35 11.55 -13.91
CA LEU A 380 -20.65 11.35 -14.55
C LEU A 380 -20.96 12.43 -15.58
N ASN A 381 -20.73 13.71 -15.24
CA ASN A 381 -20.94 14.83 -16.15
C ASN A 381 -20.00 14.76 -17.37
N PHE A 382 -18.74 14.38 -17.15
CA PHE A 382 -17.78 14.15 -18.21
C PHE A 382 -18.24 13.06 -19.19
N VAL A 383 -18.69 11.91 -18.67
CA VAL A 383 -19.19 10.81 -19.50
C VAL A 383 -20.43 11.23 -20.28
N ARG A 384 -21.37 11.94 -19.67
CA ARG A 384 -22.62 12.41 -20.33
C ARG A 384 -22.41 13.47 -21.39
N SER A 385 -21.26 14.13 -21.38
CA SER A 385 -20.91 15.17 -22.38
C SER A 385 -20.24 14.60 -23.63
N ARG A 386 -19.95 13.29 -23.64
CA ARG A 386 -19.33 12.59 -24.77
C ARG A 386 -20.26 11.62 -25.45
#